data_f47501e4d605d4cf4ba2c571c4a40bc3
#
_entry.id   f47501e4d605d4cf4ba2c571c4a40bc3
#
_cell.length_a   1.000
_cell.length_b   1.000
_cell.length_c   1.000
_cell.angle_alpha   90.00
_cell.angle_beta   90.00
_cell.angle_gamma   90.00
#
_symmetry.space_group_name_H-M   'P 1'
#
loop_
_entity.id
_entity.type
_entity.pdbx_description
1 polymer ?
#
loop_
_entity_poly.entity_id
_entity_poly.type
_entity_poly.pdbx_seq_one_letter_code
_entity_poly.pdbx_strand_id
1 'polypeptide(L)'
;MNATLQVMGTNTEMNIVENSIGIWFTQAHSCQRDLILAAKHTPFNLPIHVVASHPDWRPEITSVADIALQEPAVAERVEWVLQQAQRLKVKLIIAGRFGRIYLEQKHRFEALGIRIMAGCDHMEQIAQLHDKSVFTQTCLHHQIAVVPATTVYDAEELQAAYESWSKKGEVCVKPVTGVFASGFWHLDTKATSFDMFANSQNFRAHPQTFIESYRQSPNPPAYLVMPFLSGQECSVDMFCVHGQVRCAVVRCKQRGGYQQLKLEDEAIELARQVAELFGCDGLVNMQARYNDRGQLFILEVNPRPSGGIGHTFYSGVNLVHAAIAETFGLDYQPEKIENTVMVRHISQSVCVV
;
A
#
# COMPACT_ATOMS: atom_id res chain seq x y z
N MET A 1 7.85 20.83 -29.26
CA MET A 1 6.61 20.60 -30.04
C MET A 1 5.56 20.12 -29.05
N ASN A 2 4.62 20.98 -28.72
CA ASN A 2 3.55 20.71 -27.76
C ASN A 2 2.53 19.76 -28.39
N ALA A 3 2.52 18.51 -27.95
CA ALA A 3 1.42 17.61 -28.25
C ALA A 3 0.35 17.79 -27.17
N THR A 4 -0.48 18.79 -27.32
CA THR A 4 -1.74 18.91 -26.61
C THR A 4 -2.66 17.85 -27.17
N LEU A 5 -2.68 16.65 -26.56
CA LEU A 5 -3.75 15.69 -26.80
C LEU A 5 -5.00 16.28 -26.15
N GLN A 6 -5.78 17.03 -26.95
CA GLN A 6 -7.17 17.32 -26.66
C GLN A 6 -7.92 15.97 -26.67
N VAL A 7 -8.19 15.44 -25.50
CA VAL A 7 -9.26 14.44 -25.34
C VAL A 7 -10.56 15.20 -25.58
N MET A 8 -11.01 15.23 -26.83
CA MET A 8 -12.37 15.64 -27.17
C MET A 8 -13.29 14.59 -26.57
N GLY A 9 -14.02 14.95 -25.49
CA GLY A 9 -15.04 14.08 -24.92
C GLY A 9 -16.00 13.67 -26.03
N THR A 10 -16.12 12.38 -26.23
CA THR A 10 -17.14 11.85 -27.14
C THR A 10 -18.52 12.15 -26.56
N ASN A 11 -19.54 12.22 -27.38
CA ASN A 11 -20.93 12.40 -26.91
C ASN A 11 -21.32 11.37 -25.83
N THR A 12 -20.71 10.20 -25.87
CA THR A 12 -20.87 9.13 -24.89
C THR A 12 -20.29 9.52 -23.52
N GLU A 13 -19.08 10.10 -23.46
CA GLU A 13 -18.48 10.55 -22.19
C GLU A 13 -19.31 11.69 -21.55
N MET A 14 -19.79 12.62 -22.33
CA MET A 14 -20.64 13.71 -21.82
C MET A 14 -21.95 13.19 -21.23
N ASN A 15 -22.62 12.24 -21.88
CA ASN A 15 -23.84 11.62 -21.37
C ASN A 15 -23.59 10.83 -20.05
N ILE A 16 -22.46 10.13 -19.93
CA ILE A 16 -22.08 9.43 -18.71
C ILE A 16 -21.95 10.43 -17.56
N VAL A 17 -21.19 11.49 -17.76
CA VAL A 17 -20.91 12.50 -16.70
C VAL A 17 -22.17 13.29 -16.29
N GLU A 18 -23.09 13.55 -17.20
CA GLU A 18 -24.30 14.30 -16.88
C GLU A 18 -25.20 13.62 -15.86
N ASN A 19 -25.30 12.30 -15.93
CA ASN A 19 -26.27 11.50 -15.17
C ASN A 19 -25.67 10.71 -14.01
N SER A 20 -24.37 10.88 -13.72
CA SER A 20 -23.69 10.09 -12.71
C SER A 20 -22.63 10.87 -11.92
N ILE A 21 -22.17 10.28 -10.83
CA ILE A 21 -21.16 10.83 -9.93
C ILE A 21 -19.83 10.12 -10.18
N GLY A 22 -18.75 10.89 -10.31
CA GLY A 22 -17.42 10.34 -10.56
C GLY A 22 -16.77 9.80 -9.30
N ILE A 23 -16.18 8.60 -9.43
CA ILE A 23 -15.23 8.00 -8.48
C ILE A 23 -13.91 7.84 -9.22
N TRP A 24 -12.83 8.40 -8.69
CA TRP A 24 -11.55 8.44 -9.38
C TRP A 24 -10.46 7.66 -8.63
N PHE A 25 -9.79 6.76 -9.34
CA PHE A 25 -8.59 6.06 -8.89
C PHE A 25 -7.38 6.65 -9.61
N THR A 26 -6.51 7.37 -8.88
CA THR A 26 -5.26 7.89 -9.43
C THR A 26 -4.21 6.81 -9.51
N GLN A 27 -3.07 7.09 -10.15
CA GLN A 27 -1.97 6.14 -10.29
C GLN A 27 -1.75 5.29 -9.05
N ALA A 28 -1.88 3.98 -9.20
CA ALA A 28 -1.56 3.02 -8.16
C ALA A 28 -0.57 1.96 -8.69
N HIS A 29 -0.27 0.98 -7.86
CA HIS A 29 0.49 -0.20 -8.28
C HIS A 29 -0.44 -1.20 -9.01
N SER A 30 -0.06 -2.47 -9.06
CA SER A 30 -0.79 -3.52 -9.78
C SER A 30 -2.26 -3.70 -9.38
N CYS A 31 -2.65 -3.22 -8.19
CA CYS A 31 -4.02 -3.34 -7.69
C CYS A 31 -5.03 -2.35 -8.31
N GLN A 32 -4.59 -1.37 -9.10
CA GLN A 32 -5.50 -0.33 -9.59
C GLN A 32 -6.65 -0.90 -10.42
N ARG A 33 -6.39 -1.92 -11.24
CA ARG A 33 -7.43 -2.60 -12.01
C ARG A 33 -8.49 -3.25 -11.12
N ASP A 34 -8.09 -3.91 -10.03
CA ASP A 34 -9.01 -4.56 -9.09
C ASP A 34 -9.89 -3.52 -8.38
N LEU A 35 -9.31 -2.38 -7.99
CA LEU A 35 -10.06 -1.28 -7.37
C LEU A 35 -11.10 -0.68 -8.31
N ILE A 36 -10.75 -0.47 -9.59
CA ILE A 36 -11.66 0.03 -10.63
C ILE A 36 -12.82 -0.95 -10.81
N LEU A 37 -12.54 -2.23 -10.98
CA LEU A 37 -13.55 -3.27 -11.15
C LEU A 37 -14.47 -3.37 -9.92
N ALA A 38 -13.90 -3.29 -8.70
CA ALA A 38 -14.69 -3.29 -7.49
C ALA A 38 -15.69 -2.12 -7.45
N ALA A 39 -15.27 -0.91 -7.81
CA ALA A 39 -16.17 0.24 -7.86
C ALA A 39 -17.26 0.08 -8.92
N LYS A 40 -16.93 -0.44 -10.10
CA LYS A 40 -17.90 -0.69 -11.18
C LYS A 40 -18.98 -1.71 -10.82
N HIS A 41 -18.63 -2.66 -9.95
CA HIS A 41 -19.55 -3.71 -9.48
C HIS A 41 -20.12 -3.40 -8.09
N THR A 42 -20.27 -2.12 -7.77
CA THR A 42 -20.86 -1.71 -6.49
C THR A 42 -22.31 -2.21 -6.36
N PRO A 43 -22.74 -2.70 -5.20
CA PRO A 43 -24.11 -3.14 -4.98
C PRO A 43 -25.11 -1.99 -4.77
N PHE A 44 -24.59 -0.76 -4.68
CA PHE A 44 -25.44 0.41 -4.39
C PHE A 44 -26.19 0.91 -5.61
N ASN A 45 -27.45 1.25 -5.43
CA ASN A 45 -28.24 1.93 -6.45
C ASN A 45 -27.86 3.41 -6.56
N LEU A 46 -26.59 3.67 -6.93
CA LEU A 46 -26.01 4.98 -7.08
C LEU A 46 -25.49 5.11 -8.52
N PRO A 47 -25.97 6.11 -9.30
CA PRO A 47 -25.46 6.33 -10.64
C PRO A 47 -24.03 6.85 -10.57
N ILE A 48 -23.06 5.96 -10.74
CA ILE A 48 -21.62 6.28 -10.72
C ILE A 48 -20.99 6.03 -12.08
N HIS A 49 -19.92 6.77 -12.35
CA HIS A 49 -18.93 6.42 -13.35
C HIS A 49 -17.53 6.38 -12.73
N VAL A 50 -16.71 5.50 -13.21
CA VAL A 50 -15.37 5.27 -12.66
C VAL A 50 -14.33 5.91 -13.57
N VAL A 51 -13.54 6.81 -13.00
CA VAL A 51 -12.40 7.46 -13.66
C VAL A 51 -11.12 6.76 -13.17
N ALA A 52 -10.22 6.47 -14.09
CA ALA A 52 -8.89 5.97 -13.76
C ALA A 52 -7.83 6.81 -14.47
N SER A 53 -6.70 7.06 -13.81
CA SER A 53 -5.60 7.78 -14.42
C SER A 53 -4.25 7.12 -14.11
N HIS A 54 -3.31 7.24 -15.08
CA HIS A 54 -1.94 6.75 -14.93
C HIS A 54 -1.00 7.63 -15.76
N PRO A 55 0.23 7.96 -15.30
CA PRO A 55 1.17 8.76 -16.07
C PRO A 55 1.70 8.02 -17.30
N ASP A 56 1.87 6.70 -17.19
CA ASP A 56 2.29 5.84 -18.28
C ASP A 56 1.05 5.29 -19.01
N TRP A 57 1.21 4.99 -20.30
CA TRP A 57 0.19 4.27 -21.04
C TRP A 57 0.04 2.83 -20.51
N ARG A 58 -1.00 2.59 -19.74
CA ARG A 58 -1.29 1.31 -19.07
C ARG A 58 -2.73 0.87 -19.34
N PRO A 59 -3.12 0.64 -20.63
CA PRO A 59 -4.49 0.30 -20.97
C PRO A 59 -4.94 -1.02 -20.34
N GLU A 60 -4.05 -1.96 -20.06
CA GLU A 60 -4.36 -3.20 -19.31
C GLU A 60 -4.89 -2.92 -17.90
N ILE A 61 -4.65 -1.74 -17.36
CA ILE A 61 -5.17 -1.29 -16.07
C ILE A 61 -6.39 -0.38 -16.26
N THR A 62 -6.26 0.65 -17.09
CA THR A 62 -7.22 1.76 -17.15
C THR A 62 -8.41 1.48 -18.07
N SER A 63 -8.30 0.55 -19.03
CA SER A 63 -9.38 0.22 -19.99
C SER A 63 -10.67 -0.32 -19.37
N VAL A 64 -10.64 -0.73 -18.11
CA VAL A 64 -11.83 -1.19 -17.39
C VAL A 64 -12.60 -0.06 -16.72
N ALA A 65 -12.06 1.16 -16.67
CA ALA A 65 -12.75 2.35 -16.22
C ALA A 65 -13.73 2.86 -17.31
N ASP A 66 -14.68 3.69 -16.90
CA ASP A 66 -15.57 4.36 -17.84
C ASP A 66 -14.86 5.52 -18.54
N ILE A 67 -13.91 6.15 -17.83
CA ILE A 67 -13.07 7.23 -18.35
C ILE A 67 -11.62 6.98 -17.94
N ALA A 68 -10.74 6.84 -18.93
CA ALA A 68 -9.30 6.66 -18.73
C ALA A 68 -8.56 7.95 -19.10
N LEU A 69 -7.67 8.41 -18.21
CA LEU A 69 -6.92 9.65 -18.38
C LEU A 69 -5.41 9.41 -18.24
N GLN A 70 -4.61 10.20 -18.93
CA GLN A 70 -3.17 10.22 -18.74
C GLN A 70 -2.79 11.37 -17.79
N GLU A 71 -2.10 11.02 -16.68
CA GLU A 71 -1.63 11.99 -15.70
C GLU A 71 -0.43 12.79 -16.22
N PRO A 72 -0.37 14.09 -15.96
CA PRO A 72 0.81 14.90 -16.27
C PRO A 72 1.96 14.61 -15.28
N ALA A 73 3.06 15.33 -15.45
CA ALA A 73 4.17 15.32 -14.50
C ALA A 73 3.70 15.62 -13.07
N VAL A 74 4.41 15.08 -12.07
CA VAL A 74 4.00 15.18 -10.65
C VAL A 74 3.78 16.62 -10.20
N ALA A 75 4.60 17.57 -10.69
CA ALA A 75 4.49 18.99 -10.34
C ALA A 75 3.17 19.66 -10.80
N GLU A 76 2.56 19.17 -11.88
CA GLU A 76 1.34 19.72 -12.46
C GLU A 76 0.09 18.92 -12.05
N ARG A 77 0.29 17.75 -11.46
CA ARG A 77 -0.73 16.71 -11.28
C ARG A 77 -1.89 17.18 -10.41
N VAL A 78 -1.64 17.83 -9.29
CA VAL A 78 -2.70 18.25 -8.37
C VAL A 78 -3.65 19.24 -9.03
N GLU A 79 -3.10 20.24 -9.71
CA GLU A 79 -3.90 21.25 -10.40
C GLU A 79 -4.75 20.62 -11.52
N TRP A 80 -4.11 19.75 -12.31
CA TRP A 80 -4.79 19.00 -13.36
C TRP A 80 -5.90 18.11 -12.81
N VAL A 81 -5.66 17.39 -11.69
CA VAL A 81 -6.68 16.53 -11.06
C VAL A 81 -7.85 17.36 -10.57
N LEU A 82 -7.61 18.53 -9.94
CA LEU A 82 -8.68 19.43 -9.50
C LEU A 82 -9.57 19.87 -10.67
N GLN A 83 -8.97 20.29 -11.79
CA GLN A 83 -9.70 20.72 -12.98
C GLN A 83 -10.51 19.57 -13.59
N GLN A 84 -9.90 18.40 -13.76
CA GLN A 84 -10.61 17.25 -14.32
C GLN A 84 -11.69 16.73 -13.37
N ALA A 85 -11.47 16.76 -12.06
CA ALA A 85 -12.46 16.31 -11.08
C ALA A 85 -13.74 17.17 -11.11
N GLN A 86 -13.59 18.48 -11.29
CA GLN A 86 -14.75 19.36 -11.51
C GLN A 86 -15.48 19.03 -12.81
N ARG A 87 -14.75 18.92 -13.92
CA ARG A 87 -15.32 18.60 -15.24
C ARG A 87 -16.07 17.27 -15.24
N LEU A 88 -15.52 16.27 -14.51
CA LEU A 88 -16.04 14.91 -14.45
C LEU A 88 -16.96 14.68 -13.24
N LYS A 89 -17.43 15.73 -12.56
CA LYS A 89 -18.31 15.62 -11.38
C LYS A 89 -17.84 14.60 -10.34
N VAL A 90 -16.53 14.50 -10.15
CA VAL A 90 -15.94 13.56 -9.18
C VAL A 90 -16.30 13.99 -7.76
N LYS A 91 -16.67 13.03 -6.92
CA LYS A 91 -16.98 13.22 -5.50
C LYS A 91 -16.09 12.40 -4.57
N LEU A 92 -15.45 11.37 -5.09
CA LEU A 92 -14.51 10.55 -4.36
C LEU A 92 -13.24 10.34 -5.18
N ILE A 93 -12.07 10.62 -4.58
CA ILE A 93 -10.76 10.28 -5.13
C ILE A 93 -10.07 9.32 -4.17
N ILE A 94 -9.65 8.17 -4.67
CA ILE A 94 -8.81 7.21 -3.96
C ILE A 94 -7.40 7.31 -4.54
N ALA A 95 -6.48 7.91 -3.77
CA ALA A 95 -5.10 8.08 -4.16
C ALA A 95 -4.33 6.76 -4.01
N GLY A 96 -3.66 6.33 -5.07
CA GLY A 96 -2.82 5.14 -5.05
C GLY A 96 -1.39 5.45 -4.64
N ARG A 97 -0.60 5.97 -5.56
CA ARG A 97 0.74 6.51 -5.29
C ARG A 97 0.66 8.02 -5.05
N PHE A 98 1.70 8.56 -4.43
CA PHE A 98 1.81 10.00 -4.22
C PHE A 98 0.66 10.62 -3.41
N GLY A 99 0.01 9.86 -2.52
CA GLY A 99 -1.05 10.37 -1.63
C GLY A 99 -0.66 11.69 -0.95
N ARG A 100 0.64 11.84 -0.63
CA ARG A 100 1.22 13.03 -0.03
C ARG A 100 0.88 14.33 -0.77
N ILE A 101 1.05 14.40 -2.10
CA ILE A 101 0.81 15.62 -2.87
C ILE A 101 -0.66 16.05 -2.85
N TYR A 102 -1.56 15.07 -2.79
CA TYR A 102 -2.99 15.34 -2.69
C TYR A 102 -3.38 15.78 -1.28
N LEU A 103 -2.79 15.15 -0.26
CA LEU A 103 -3.07 15.49 1.13
C LEU A 103 -2.62 16.91 1.47
N GLU A 104 -1.48 17.36 0.93
CA GLU A 104 -0.98 18.73 1.06
C GLU A 104 -1.99 19.78 0.56
N GLN A 105 -2.83 19.42 -0.39
CA GLN A 105 -3.86 20.27 -1.00
C GLN A 105 -5.29 19.81 -0.66
N LYS A 106 -5.46 18.98 0.38
CA LYS A 106 -6.75 18.37 0.77
C LYS A 106 -7.88 19.39 0.87
N HIS A 107 -7.61 20.55 1.47
CA HIS A 107 -8.58 21.62 1.64
C HIS A 107 -9.17 22.14 0.32
N ARG A 108 -8.41 22.11 -0.79
CA ARG A 108 -8.88 22.52 -2.12
C ARG A 108 -9.87 21.52 -2.70
N PHE A 109 -9.67 20.24 -2.47
CA PHE A 109 -10.61 19.19 -2.86
C PHE A 109 -11.89 19.26 -2.04
N GLU A 110 -11.77 19.45 -0.73
CA GLU A 110 -12.90 19.58 0.19
C GLU A 110 -13.76 20.81 -0.14
N ALA A 111 -13.14 21.94 -0.52
CA ALA A 111 -13.85 23.14 -0.96
C ALA A 111 -14.71 22.90 -2.22
N LEU A 112 -14.38 21.88 -3.02
CA LEU A 112 -15.15 21.44 -4.19
C LEU A 112 -16.17 20.33 -3.85
N GLY A 113 -16.27 19.96 -2.58
CA GLY A 113 -17.11 18.85 -2.12
C GLY A 113 -16.60 17.49 -2.60
N ILE A 114 -15.28 17.33 -2.73
CA ILE A 114 -14.62 16.10 -3.14
C ILE A 114 -13.94 15.48 -1.92
N ARG A 115 -14.33 14.27 -1.57
CA ARG A 115 -13.62 13.44 -0.59
C ARG A 115 -12.35 12.90 -1.22
N ILE A 116 -11.20 13.12 -0.58
CA ILE A 116 -9.93 12.51 -0.99
C ILE A 116 -9.42 11.55 0.09
N MET A 117 -9.13 10.32 -0.30
CA MET A 117 -8.54 9.29 0.53
C MET A 117 -7.08 9.11 0.12
N ALA A 118 -6.16 9.58 0.96
CA ALA A 118 -4.74 9.64 0.66
C ALA A 118 -3.88 8.85 1.66
N GLY A 119 -4.48 8.01 2.49
CA GLY A 119 -3.83 7.11 3.42
C GLY A 119 -3.78 7.58 4.87
N CYS A 120 -3.74 8.89 5.12
CA CYS A 120 -3.78 9.49 6.46
C CYS A 120 -4.51 10.83 6.43
N ASP A 121 -4.83 11.36 7.63
CA ASP A 121 -5.47 12.67 7.78
C ASP A 121 -4.51 13.84 7.53
N HIS A 122 -3.24 13.70 7.93
CA HIS A 122 -2.25 14.78 7.88
C HIS A 122 -0.91 14.34 7.27
N MET A 123 -0.19 15.31 6.73
CA MET A 123 1.10 15.14 6.05
C MET A 123 2.19 14.54 6.94
N GLU A 124 2.23 14.93 8.20
CA GLU A 124 3.22 14.47 9.16
C GLU A 124 3.11 12.96 9.39
N GLN A 125 1.89 12.44 9.43
CA GLN A 125 1.61 11.01 9.62
C GLN A 125 2.10 10.18 8.43
N ILE A 126 1.87 10.65 7.20
CA ILE A 126 2.44 9.98 6.00
C ILE A 126 3.96 9.98 6.05
N ALA A 127 4.59 11.09 6.45
CA ALA A 127 6.04 11.17 6.56
C ALA A 127 6.59 10.17 7.59
N GLN A 128 5.94 10.07 8.76
CA GLN A 128 6.30 9.09 9.80
C GLN A 128 6.15 7.64 9.31
N LEU A 129 5.09 7.32 8.56
CA LEU A 129 4.90 5.97 8.00
C LEU A 129 5.93 5.62 6.90
N HIS A 130 6.41 6.62 6.15
CA HIS A 130 7.41 6.39 5.10
C HIS A 130 8.83 6.22 5.64
N ASP A 131 9.15 6.81 6.78
CA ASP A 131 10.43 6.62 7.49
C ASP A 131 10.29 5.45 8.47
N LYS A 132 10.84 4.30 8.10
CA LYS A 132 10.73 3.08 8.93
C LYS A 132 11.43 3.21 10.28
N SER A 133 12.43 4.09 10.42
CA SER A 133 13.10 4.36 11.68
C SER A 133 12.17 5.13 12.62
N VAL A 134 11.58 6.23 12.12
CA VAL A 134 10.61 7.04 12.88
C VAL A 134 9.38 6.20 13.22
N PHE A 135 8.83 5.46 12.27
CA PHE A 135 7.70 4.54 12.49
C PHE A 135 8.00 3.56 13.63
N THR A 136 9.16 2.88 13.58
CA THR A 136 9.55 1.91 14.60
C THR A 136 9.66 2.55 15.98
N GLN A 137 10.33 3.70 16.09
CA GLN A 137 10.50 4.41 17.37
C GLN A 137 9.17 4.90 17.93
N THR A 138 8.30 5.43 17.08
CA THR A 138 6.96 5.88 17.48
C THR A 138 6.13 4.71 18.00
N CYS A 139 6.08 3.57 17.29
CA CYS A 139 5.38 2.38 17.75
C CYS A 139 5.92 1.85 19.09
N LEU A 140 7.25 1.78 19.27
CA LEU A 140 7.88 1.34 20.52
C LEU A 140 7.53 2.27 21.68
N HIS A 141 7.54 3.59 21.45
CA HIS A 141 7.14 4.58 22.45
C HIS A 141 5.69 4.38 22.94
N HIS A 142 4.80 4.02 22.02
CA HIS A 142 3.39 3.72 22.31
C HIS A 142 3.12 2.25 22.68
N GLN A 143 4.16 1.45 22.90
CA GLN A 143 4.07 0.04 23.30
C GLN A 143 3.32 -0.85 22.28
N ILE A 144 3.31 -0.44 21.00
CA ILE A 144 2.75 -1.23 19.90
C ILE A 144 3.80 -2.25 19.45
N ALA A 145 3.39 -3.49 19.25
CA ALA A 145 4.27 -4.60 18.87
C ALA A 145 4.85 -4.42 17.45
N VAL A 146 5.98 -3.76 17.34
CA VAL A 146 6.76 -3.58 16.11
C VAL A 146 8.11 -4.27 16.26
N VAL A 147 8.71 -4.70 15.15
CA VAL A 147 10.07 -5.27 15.19
C VAL A 147 11.06 -4.21 15.66
N PRO A 148 11.72 -4.41 16.83
CA PRO A 148 12.72 -3.45 17.29
C PRO A 148 13.92 -3.43 16.34
N ALA A 149 14.48 -2.26 16.09
CA ALA A 149 15.58 -2.10 15.15
C ALA A 149 16.60 -1.06 15.62
N THR A 150 17.84 -1.21 15.15
CA THR A 150 18.89 -0.22 15.26
C THR A 150 19.09 0.44 13.91
N THR A 151 18.96 1.77 13.84
CA THR A 151 19.26 2.52 12.63
C THR A 151 20.76 2.75 12.53
N VAL A 152 21.32 2.53 11.34
CA VAL A 152 22.76 2.66 11.06
C VAL A 152 22.99 3.50 9.81
N TYR A 153 24.07 4.28 9.81
CA TYR A 153 24.41 5.23 8.75
C TYR A 153 25.77 4.93 8.11
N ASP A 154 26.62 4.13 8.77
CA ASP A 154 27.93 3.72 8.27
C ASP A 154 28.20 2.23 8.55
N ALA A 155 29.34 1.72 8.08
CA ALA A 155 29.70 0.33 8.18
C ALA A 155 30.12 -0.09 9.61
N GLU A 156 30.66 0.83 10.38
CA GLU A 156 31.07 0.63 11.76
C GLU A 156 29.84 0.45 12.66
N GLU A 157 28.84 1.33 12.49
CA GLU A 157 27.54 1.20 13.17
C GLU A 157 26.82 -0.09 12.77
N LEU A 158 26.85 -0.43 11.45
CA LEU A 158 26.27 -1.67 10.92
C LEU A 158 26.92 -2.91 11.54
N GLN A 159 28.26 -2.96 11.65
CA GLN A 159 29.00 -4.04 12.28
C GLN A 159 28.60 -4.19 13.75
N ALA A 160 28.61 -3.09 14.50
CA ALA A 160 28.28 -3.08 15.93
C ALA A 160 26.82 -3.52 16.18
N ALA A 161 25.88 -3.03 15.37
CA ALA A 161 24.46 -3.42 15.44
C ALA A 161 24.28 -4.90 15.11
N TYR A 162 24.94 -5.41 14.06
CA TYR A 162 24.91 -6.83 13.71
C TYR A 162 25.44 -7.70 14.87
N GLU A 163 26.59 -7.35 15.45
CA GLU A 163 27.17 -8.09 16.58
C GLU A 163 26.27 -8.10 17.82
N SER A 164 25.55 -7.01 18.05
CA SER A 164 24.59 -6.92 19.16
C SER A 164 23.37 -7.82 18.93
N TRP A 165 22.76 -7.74 17.73
CA TRP A 165 21.55 -8.49 17.42
C TRP A 165 21.81 -9.98 17.19
N SER A 166 22.96 -10.37 16.60
CA SER A 166 23.30 -11.77 16.33
C SER A 166 23.46 -12.63 17.60
N LYS A 167 23.74 -12.01 18.76
CA LYS A 167 23.72 -12.68 20.06
C LYS A 167 22.32 -13.11 20.51
N LYS A 168 21.27 -12.50 19.92
CA LYS A 168 19.87 -12.77 20.28
C LYS A 168 19.15 -13.66 19.26
N GLY A 169 19.73 -13.86 18.07
CA GLY A 169 19.15 -14.70 17.00
C GLY A 169 19.58 -14.26 15.61
N GLU A 170 18.84 -14.74 14.61
CA GLU A 170 19.07 -14.38 13.21
C GLU A 170 18.78 -12.89 12.97
N VAL A 171 19.55 -12.29 12.08
CA VAL A 171 19.52 -10.83 11.81
C VAL A 171 19.15 -10.58 10.36
N CYS A 172 18.36 -9.55 10.14
CA CYS A 172 18.13 -9.00 8.80
C CYS A 172 18.33 -7.49 8.77
N VAL A 173 18.49 -6.98 7.57
CA VAL A 173 18.63 -5.55 7.32
C VAL A 173 17.65 -5.09 6.25
N LYS A 174 17.16 -3.85 6.37
CA LYS A 174 16.36 -3.20 5.33
C LYS A 174 16.65 -1.70 5.29
N PRO A 175 16.57 -1.03 4.12
CA PRO A 175 16.71 0.42 4.06
C PRO A 175 15.63 1.13 4.88
N VAL A 176 15.96 2.25 5.49
CA VAL A 176 15.00 3.11 6.22
C VAL A 176 13.87 3.55 5.30
N THR A 177 14.20 3.90 4.06
CA THR A 177 13.23 4.26 3.01
C THR A 177 13.26 3.24 1.88
N GLY A 178 12.15 3.00 1.23
CA GLY A 178 12.03 2.07 0.11
C GLY A 178 10.73 1.27 0.14
N VAL A 179 10.44 0.60 -0.99
CA VAL A 179 9.21 -0.18 -1.20
C VAL A 179 9.54 -1.58 -1.76
N PHE A 180 8.61 -2.53 -1.68
CA PHE A 180 8.72 -3.88 -2.25
C PHE A 180 9.90 -4.71 -1.75
N ALA A 181 10.25 -4.60 -0.49
CA ALA A 181 11.40 -5.27 0.10
C ALA A 181 12.74 -4.98 -0.63
N SER A 182 12.81 -3.90 -1.42
CA SER A 182 14.05 -3.49 -2.07
C SER A 182 15.13 -3.23 -1.02
N GLY A 183 16.29 -3.87 -1.18
CA GLY A 183 17.41 -3.76 -0.25
C GLY A 183 17.25 -4.54 1.06
N PHE A 184 16.20 -5.35 1.23
CA PHE A 184 16.10 -6.29 2.34
C PHE A 184 17.09 -7.45 2.17
N TRP A 185 17.83 -7.80 3.23
CA TRP A 185 18.72 -8.95 3.26
C TRP A 185 18.63 -9.67 4.61
N HIS A 186 18.50 -11.00 4.57
CA HIS A 186 18.73 -11.86 5.70
C HIS A 186 20.24 -12.13 5.79
N LEU A 187 20.87 -11.73 6.90
CA LEU A 187 22.29 -11.90 7.14
C LEU A 187 22.54 -13.29 7.71
N ASP A 188 22.91 -14.22 6.85
CA ASP A 188 23.11 -15.64 7.18
C ASP A 188 24.59 -16.04 7.02
N THR A 189 25.20 -16.49 8.09
CA THR A 189 26.62 -16.92 8.10
C THR A 189 26.90 -18.13 7.20
N LYS A 190 25.86 -18.87 6.78
CA LYS A 190 25.96 -19.99 5.84
C LYS A 190 25.81 -19.58 4.38
N ALA A 191 25.39 -18.33 4.13
CA ALA A 191 25.29 -17.83 2.77
C ALA A 191 26.67 -17.65 2.14
N THR A 192 26.81 -17.98 0.88
CA THR A 192 28.01 -17.69 0.09
C THR A 192 27.83 -16.39 -0.68
N SER A 193 28.94 -15.73 -1.06
CA SER A 193 28.86 -14.55 -1.93
C SER A 193 28.20 -14.85 -3.28
N PHE A 194 28.28 -16.11 -3.74
CA PHE A 194 27.65 -16.52 -5.00
C PHE A 194 26.14 -16.68 -4.90
N ASP A 195 25.57 -16.93 -3.72
CA ASP A 195 24.14 -17.12 -3.52
C ASP A 195 23.32 -15.89 -3.98
N MET A 196 23.88 -14.68 -3.85
CA MET A 196 23.25 -13.43 -4.30
C MET A 196 23.10 -13.37 -5.84
N PHE A 197 23.99 -14.05 -6.58
CA PHE A 197 23.97 -14.09 -8.05
C PHE A 197 23.21 -15.30 -8.59
N ALA A 198 23.18 -16.40 -7.83
CA ALA A 198 22.59 -17.67 -8.25
C ALA A 198 21.06 -17.61 -8.35
N ASN A 199 20.41 -16.77 -7.53
CA ASN A 199 18.96 -16.63 -7.52
C ASN A 199 18.56 -15.19 -7.15
N SER A 200 17.97 -14.47 -8.07
CA SER A 200 17.51 -13.08 -7.87
C SER A 200 16.43 -12.92 -6.78
N GLN A 201 15.81 -14.00 -6.35
CA GLN A 201 14.85 -14.03 -5.23
C GLN A 201 15.48 -14.48 -3.91
N ASN A 202 16.77 -14.76 -3.89
CA ASN A 202 17.50 -15.14 -2.69
C ASN A 202 17.99 -13.88 -1.96
N PHE A 203 17.21 -13.42 -0.99
CA PHE A 203 17.56 -12.26 -0.15
C PHE A 203 18.46 -12.67 1.03
N ARG A 204 19.42 -13.58 0.83
CA ARG A 204 20.40 -14.01 1.83
C ARG A 204 21.79 -13.53 1.45
N ALA A 205 22.50 -12.95 2.40
CA ALA A 205 23.86 -12.50 2.23
C ALA A 205 24.72 -12.91 3.44
N HIS A 206 26.00 -13.22 3.21
CA HIS A 206 26.92 -13.39 4.32
C HIS A 206 27.13 -12.04 5.02
N PRO A 207 27.05 -11.95 6.36
CA PRO A 207 27.15 -10.68 7.09
C PRO A 207 28.37 -9.87 6.72
N GLN A 208 29.54 -10.49 6.69
CA GLN A 208 30.79 -9.81 6.36
C GLN A 208 30.80 -9.28 4.91
N THR A 209 30.23 -10.03 3.96
CA THR A 209 30.13 -9.58 2.56
C THR A 209 29.21 -8.35 2.45
N PHE A 210 28.10 -8.37 3.18
CA PHE A 210 27.17 -7.23 3.17
C PHE A 210 27.81 -5.98 3.78
N ILE A 211 28.45 -6.10 4.96
CA ILE A 211 29.08 -4.99 5.68
C ILE A 211 30.23 -4.40 4.84
N GLU A 212 31.05 -5.25 4.22
CA GLU A 212 32.15 -4.75 3.39
C GLU A 212 31.64 -4.06 2.12
N SER A 213 30.59 -4.59 1.49
CA SER A 213 29.96 -3.94 0.35
C SER A 213 29.32 -2.60 0.72
N TYR A 214 28.74 -2.50 1.90
CA TYR A 214 28.19 -1.26 2.44
C TYR A 214 29.31 -0.22 2.71
N ARG A 215 30.44 -0.64 3.25
CA ARG A 215 31.64 0.21 3.49
C ARG A 215 32.20 0.78 2.19
N GLN A 216 32.20 0.00 1.11
CA GLN A 216 32.71 0.41 -0.19
C GLN A 216 31.76 1.36 -0.93
N SER A 217 30.51 1.46 -0.50
CA SER A 217 29.55 2.37 -1.13
C SER A 217 29.88 3.83 -0.77
N PRO A 218 30.01 4.74 -1.73
CA PRO A 218 30.35 6.14 -1.46
C PRO A 218 29.25 6.91 -0.73
N ASN A 219 28.00 6.52 -0.90
CA ASN A 219 26.83 7.13 -0.26
C ASN A 219 25.80 6.04 0.08
N PRO A 220 26.08 5.18 1.06
CA PRO A 220 25.15 4.13 1.41
C PRO A 220 23.88 4.73 2.04
N PRO A 221 22.67 4.22 1.71
CA PRO A 221 21.46 4.64 2.39
C PRO A 221 21.47 4.18 3.86
N ALA A 222 20.77 4.89 4.73
CA ALA A 222 20.56 4.43 6.09
C ALA A 222 19.79 3.09 6.12
N TYR A 223 20.22 2.17 7.00
CA TYR A 223 19.63 0.86 7.16
C TYR A 223 19.08 0.65 8.57
N LEU A 224 18.08 -0.21 8.68
CA LEU A 224 17.63 -0.82 9.93
C LEU A 224 18.26 -2.20 10.06
N VAL A 225 18.90 -2.48 11.19
CA VAL A 225 19.40 -3.80 11.60
C VAL A 225 18.46 -4.33 12.67
N MET A 226 17.89 -5.52 12.46
CA MET A 226 16.80 -6.03 13.29
C MET A 226 16.78 -7.56 13.34
N PRO A 227 16.06 -8.18 14.31
CA PRO A 227 15.80 -9.61 14.31
C PRO A 227 15.12 -10.05 13.03
N PHE A 228 15.56 -11.17 12.46
CA PHE A 228 14.85 -11.86 11.38
C PHE A 228 13.68 -12.65 11.95
N LEU A 229 12.49 -12.41 11.43
CA LEU A 229 11.29 -13.15 11.83
C LEU A 229 11.06 -14.31 10.85
N SER A 230 11.10 -15.53 11.35
CA SER A 230 11.00 -16.75 10.53
C SER A 230 9.56 -17.25 10.33
N GLY A 231 8.60 -16.73 11.10
CA GLY A 231 7.21 -17.20 11.08
C GLY A 231 6.40 -16.70 9.90
N GLN A 232 5.10 -16.95 9.95
CA GLN A 232 4.15 -16.61 8.91
C GLN A 232 4.03 -15.09 8.75
N GLU A 233 4.02 -14.63 7.51
CA GLU A 233 3.75 -13.23 7.16
C GLU A 233 2.26 -13.03 6.90
N CYS A 234 1.71 -11.97 7.48
CA CYS A 234 0.34 -11.52 7.31
C CYS A 234 0.31 -10.09 6.78
N SER A 235 -0.65 -9.80 5.93
CA SER A 235 -1.01 -8.46 5.49
C SER A 235 -2.43 -8.15 5.92
N VAL A 236 -2.65 -7.02 6.55
CA VAL A 236 -3.99 -6.50 6.87
C VAL A 236 -4.31 -5.39 5.89
N ASP A 237 -5.25 -5.63 4.98
CA ASP A 237 -5.83 -4.56 4.18
C ASP A 237 -7.04 -4.03 4.93
N MET A 238 -7.13 -2.71 5.08
CA MET A 238 -8.16 -2.06 5.87
C MET A 238 -8.68 -0.80 5.20
N PHE A 239 -9.93 -0.49 5.47
CA PHE A 239 -10.54 0.80 5.20
C PHE A 239 -10.66 1.56 6.52
N CYS A 240 -10.10 2.76 6.57
CA CYS A 240 -10.03 3.61 7.75
C CYS A 240 -10.72 4.95 7.51
N VAL A 241 -11.27 5.50 8.58
CA VAL A 241 -11.84 6.87 8.62
C VAL A 241 -11.31 7.55 9.87
N HIS A 242 -10.50 8.59 9.71
CA HIS A 242 -9.93 9.37 10.81
C HIS A 242 -9.31 8.49 11.92
N GLY A 243 -8.43 7.57 11.54
CA GLY A 243 -7.77 6.65 12.46
C GLY A 243 -8.60 5.43 12.89
N GLN A 244 -9.88 5.37 12.54
CA GLN A 244 -10.76 4.26 12.92
C GLN A 244 -10.87 3.23 11.80
N VAL A 245 -10.53 1.98 12.07
CA VAL A 245 -10.71 0.86 11.13
C VAL A 245 -12.20 0.52 11.05
N ARG A 246 -12.82 0.77 9.90
CA ARG A 246 -14.23 0.44 9.63
C ARG A 246 -14.40 -1.01 9.20
N CYS A 247 -13.50 -1.53 8.38
CA CYS A 247 -13.41 -2.95 8.05
C CYS A 247 -11.97 -3.32 7.69
N ALA A 248 -11.63 -4.60 7.88
CA ALA A 248 -10.32 -5.14 7.60
C ALA A 248 -10.40 -6.60 7.19
N VAL A 249 -9.43 -7.03 6.36
CA VAL A 249 -9.24 -8.42 5.96
C VAL A 249 -7.77 -8.77 6.09
N VAL A 250 -7.48 -9.86 6.80
CA VAL A 250 -6.12 -10.40 6.95
C VAL A 250 -5.85 -11.40 5.83
N ARG A 251 -4.70 -11.28 5.20
CA ARG A 251 -4.17 -12.22 4.21
C ARG A 251 -2.90 -12.85 4.76
N CYS A 252 -2.96 -14.12 5.15
CA CYS A 252 -1.81 -14.87 5.65
C CYS A 252 -1.17 -15.68 4.52
N LYS A 253 0.11 -15.43 4.24
CA LYS A 253 0.87 -16.17 3.22
C LYS A 253 0.97 -17.65 3.57
N GLN A 254 0.70 -18.51 2.60
CA GLN A 254 0.77 -19.95 2.68
C GLN A 254 1.79 -20.51 1.69
N ARG A 255 2.17 -21.78 1.86
CA ARG A 255 3.04 -22.48 0.90
C ARG A 255 2.41 -22.49 -0.50
N GLY A 256 3.23 -22.49 -1.53
CA GLY A 256 2.77 -22.57 -2.92
C GLY A 256 2.16 -21.27 -3.46
N GLY A 257 2.38 -20.12 -2.80
CA GLY A 257 1.89 -18.83 -3.27
C GLY A 257 0.40 -18.56 -2.98
N TYR A 258 -0.22 -19.41 -2.15
CA TYR A 258 -1.57 -19.18 -1.66
C TYR A 258 -1.58 -18.15 -0.52
N GLN A 259 -2.74 -17.53 -0.32
CA GLN A 259 -3.02 -16.67 0.82
C GLN A 259 -4.36 -17.09 1.43
N GLN A 260 -4.36 -17.28 2.74
CA GLN A 260 -5.56 -17.52 3.52
C GLN A 260 -6.17 -16.20 3.95
N LEU A 261 -7.45 -16.00 3.69
CA LEU A 261 -8.19 -14.83 4.14
C LEU A 261 -8.82 -15.11 5.50
N LYS A 262 -8.76 -14.11 6.39
CA LYS A 262 -9.39 -14.15 7.71
C LYS A 262 -10.06 -12.82 8.02
N LEU A 263 -11.22 -12.86 8.64
CA LEU A 263 -11.98 -11.70 9.11
C LEU A 263 -11.82 -11.45 10.60
N GLU A 264 -11.27 -12.44 11.32
CA GLU A 264 -10.93 -12.37 12.74
C GLU A 264 -9.50 -12.89 12.91
N ASP A 265 -8.62 -12.05 13.45
CA ASP A 265 -7.20 -12.36 13.69
C ASP A 265 -6.61 -11.28 14.62
N GLU A 266 -5.63 -11.63 15.44
CA GLU A 266 -4.94 -10.67 16.32
C GLU A 266 -4.25 -9.53 15.54
N ALA A 267 -3.90 -9.75 14.28
CA ALA A 267 -3.32 -8.73 13.41
C ALA A 267 -4.28 -7.54 13.19
N ILE A 268 -5.60 -7.74 13.30
CA ILE A 268 -6.60 -6.67 13.17
C ILE A 268 -6.51 -5.71 14.36
N GLU A 269 -6.24 -6.23 15.56
CA GLU A 269 -6.06 -5.38 16.73
C GLU A 269 -4.81 -4.51 16.62
N LEU A 270 -3.69 -5.07 16.17
CA LEU A 270 -2.50 -4.28 15.87
C LEU A 270 -2.78 -3.24 14.76
N ALA A 271 -3.57 -3.60 13.76
CA ALA A 271 -3.96 -2.68 12.69
C ALA A 271 -4.81 -1.51 13.21
N ARG A 272 -5.71 -1.74 14.18
CA ARG A 272 -6.47 -0.67 14.84
C ARG A 272 -5.57 0.29 15.61
N GLN A 273 -4.62 -0.24 16.40
CA GLN A 273 -3.69 0.57 17.17
C GLN A 273 -2.85 1.49 16.27
N VAL A 274 -2.30 0.97 15.17
CA VAL A 274 -1.51 1.82 14.24
C VAL A 274 -2.39 2.75 13.43
N ALA A 275 -3.60 2.35 13.06
CA ALA A 275 -4.52 3.22 12.36
C ALA A 275 -4.89 4.45 13.19
N GLU A 276 -5.17 4.25 14.47
CA GLU A 276 -5.46 5.33 15.43
C GLU A 276 -4.24 6.22 15.65
N LEU A 277 -3.07 5.61 15.94
CA LEU A 277 -1.84 6.35 16.23
C LEU A 277 -1.41 7.26 15.05
N PHE A 278 -1.53 6.77 13.83
CA PHE A 278 -1.10 7.49 12.63
C PHE A 278 -2.25 8.12 11.84
N GLY A 279 -3.45 8.22 12.42
CA GLY A 279 -4.59 8.86 11.77
C GLY A 279 -4.86 8.34 10.37
N CYS A 280 -4.87 7.01 10.19
CA CYS A 280 -5.08 6.41 8.87
C CYS A 280 -6.46 6.78 8.31
N ASP A 281 -6.51 7.17 7.01
CA ASP A 281 -7.72 7.58 6.32
C ASP A 281 -7.77 7.08 4.87
N GLY A 282 -8.76 6.26 4.54
CA GLY A 282 -8.88 5.58 3.25
C GLY A 282 -8.40 4.14 3.26
N LEU A 283 -7.92 3.65 2.13
CA LEU A 283 -7.44 2.28 1.97
C LEU A 283 -5.97 2.18 2.37
N VAL A 284 -5.68 1.40 3.40
CA VAL A 284 -4.37 1.29 4.02
C VAL A 284 -3.99 -0.19 4.17
N ASN A 285 -2.71 -0.48 4.16
CA ASN A 285 -2.19 -1.83 4.34
C ASN A 285 -1.12 -1.87 5.43
N MET A 286 -1.29 -2.75 6.41
CA MET A 286 -0.28 -3.10 7.40
C MET A 286 0.32 -4.46 7.06
N GLN A 287 1.65 -4.60 7.17
CA GLN A 287 2.35 -5.88 7.08
C GLN A 287 2.88 -6.27 8.46
N ALA A 288 2.68 -7.53 8.82
CA ALA A 288 3.11 -8.09 10.09
C ALA A 288 3.67 -9.50 9.89
N ARG A 289 4.49 -9.98 10.82
CA ARG A 289 5.08 -11.30 10.77
C ARG A 289 5.25 -11.89 12.16
N TYR A 290 5.06 -13.19 12.25
CA TYR A 290 5.31 -13.94 13.46
C TYR A 290 6.81 -14.23 13.66
N ASN A 291 7.26 -14.21 14.91
CA ASN A 291 8.56 -14.76 15.26
C ASN A 291 8.47 -16.30 15.44
N ASP A 292 9.58 -16.91 15.81
CA ASP A 292 9.70 -18.34 16.13
C ASP A 292 8.90 -18.80 17.36
N ARG A 293 8.48 -17.85 18.22
CA ARG A 293 7.65 -18.08 19.42
C ARG A 293 6.17 -17.85 19.20
N GLY A 294 5.76 -17.56 17.97
CA GLY A 294 4.37 -17.28 17.65
C GLY A 294 3.87 -15.89 18.07
N GLN A 295 4.77 -14.95 18.35
CA GLN A 295 4.42 -13.57 18.65
C GLN A 295 4.40 -12.75 17.34
N LEU A 296 3.37 -11.94 17.15
CA LEU A 296 3.18 -11.12 15.96
C LEU A 296 3.81 -9.74 16.13
N PHE A 297 4.55 -9.30 15.12
CA PHE A 297 5.18 -7.97 15.07
C PHE A 297 4.87 -7.26 13.76
N ILE A 298 4.58 -5.97 13.83
CA ILE A 298 4.39 -5.12 12.66
C ILE A 298 5.75 -4.92 11.98
N LEU A 299 5.76 -5.02 10.65
CA LEU A 299 6.92 -4.75 9.80
C LEU A 299 6.88 -3.35 9.21
N GLU A 300 5.71 -2.92 8.73
CA GLU A 300 5.46 -1.61 8.12
C GLU A 300 3.97 -1.35 7.92
N VAL A 301 3.63 -0.08 7.76
CA VAL A 301 2.30 0.36 7.30
C VAL A 301 2.46 1.15 6.02
N ASN A 302 1.67 0.79 5.02
CA ASN A 302 1.62 1.47 3.73
C ASN A 302 0.34 2.31 3.67
N PRO A 303 0.41 3.66 3.66
CA PRO A 303 -0.78 4.52 3.58
C PRO A 303 -1.37 4.53 2.15
N ARG A 304 -1.67 3.36 1.65
CA ARG A 304 -2.21 3.11 0.30
C ARG A 304 -2.73 1.68 0.15
N PRO A 305 -3.54 1.40 -0.87
CA PRO A 305 -3.94 0.03 -1.21
C PRO A 305 -2.74 -0.87 -1.48
N SER A 306 -2.77 -2.10 -0.99
CA SER A 306 -1.75 -3.11 -1.27
C SER A 306 -1.89 -3.71 -2.67
N GLY A 307 -0.82 -4.29 -3.20
CA GLY A 307 -0.87 -5.04 -4.45
C GLY A 307 -1.80 -6.27 -4.43
N GLY A 308 -2.15 -6.75 -3.24
CA GLY A 308 -3.02 -7.92 -3.06
C GLY A 308 -4.43 -7.57 -2.57
N ILE A 309 -4.83 -6.29 -2.53
CA ILE A 309 -6.14 -5.89 -2.01
C ILE A 309 -7.31 -6.58 -2.75
N GLY A 310 -7.17 -6.83 -4.04
CA GLY A 310 -8.18 -7.56 -4.83
C GLY A 310 -8.49 -8.97 -4.29
N HIS A 311 -7.52 -9.61 -3.62
CA HIS A 311 -7.76 -10.91 -2.98
C HIS A 311 -8.77 -10.82 -1.83
N THR A 312 -8.84 -9.67 -1.14
CA THR A 312 -9.73 -9.50 0.02
C THR A 312 -11.21 -9.60 -0.35
N PHE A 313 -11.56 -9.27 -1.59
CA PHE A 313 -12.95 -9.29 -2.04
C PHE A 313 -13.57 -10.68 -1.98
N TYR A 314 -12.77 -11.74 -2.08
CA TYR A 314 -13.22 -13.13 -1.95
C TYR A 314 -13.62 -13.52 -0.52
N SER A 315 -13.36 -12.67 0.48
CA SER A 315 -13.85 -12.87 1.86
C SER A 315 -15.31 -12.41 2.05
N GLY A 316 -15.92 -11.83 1.01
CA GLY A 316 -17.20 -11.15 1.09
C GLY A 316 -17.10 -9.69 1.59
N VAL A 317 -15.93 -9.26 2.04
CA VAL A 317 -15.68 -7.87 2.44
C VAL A 317 -14.97 -7.13 1.30
N ASN A 318 -15.65 -6.14 0.72
CA ASN A 318 -15.08 -5.28 -0.31
C ASN A 318 -14.78 -3.90 0.27
N LEU A 319 -13.48 -3.61 0.44
CA LEU A 319 -13.02 -2.35 1.06
C LEU A 319 -13.35 -1.12 0.20
N VAL A 320 -13.47 -1.28 -1.12
CA VAL A 320 -13.89 -0.19 -2.03
C VAL A 320 -15.37 0.13 -1.85
N HIS A 321 -16.21 -0.89 -1.69
CA HIS A 321 -17.63 -0.68 -1.38
C HIS A 321 -17.81 0.03 -0.04
N ALA A 322 -17.03 -0.34 0.98
CA ALA A 322 -17.04 0.35 2.27
C ALA A 322 -16.65 1.84 2.12
N ALA A 323 -15.62 2.14 1.32
CA ALA A 323 -15.19 3.51 1.04
C ALA A 323 -16.26 4.33 0.29
N ILE A 324 -16.95 3.72 -0.67
CA ILE A 324 -18.07 4.34 -1.38
C ILE A 324 -19.24 4.61 -0.42
N ALA A 325 -19.62 3.61 0.36
CA ALA A 325 -20.71 3.71 1.32
C ALA A 325 -20.48 4.84 2.33
N GLU A 326 -19.31 4.89 2.94
CA GLU A 326 -18.93 5.95 3.89
C GLU A 326 -19.00 7.34 3.23
N THR A 327 -18.50 7.45 2.00
CA THR A 327 -18.47 8.75 1.29
C THR A 327 -19.87 9.30 0.98
N PHE A 328 -20.80 8.40 0.66
CA PHE A 328 -22.15 8.79 0.24
C PHE A 328 -23.24 8.54 1.30
N GLY A 329 -22.83 8.18 2.54
CA GLY A 329 -23.78 7.94 3.64
C GLY A 329 -24.71 6.75 3.38
N LEU A 330 -24.19 5.71 2.71
CA LEU A 330 -24.92 4.49 2.40
C LEU A 330 -24.63 3.41 3.46
N ASP A 331 -25.60 2.51 3.65
CA ASP A 331 -25.36 1.34 4.49
C ASP A 331 -24.60 0.28 3.71
N TYR A 332 -23.54 -0.26 4.31
CA TYR A 332 -22.73 -1.34 3.74
C TYR A 332 -22.69 -2.51 4.69
N GLN A 333 -23.35 -3.60 4.30
CA GLN A 333 -23.38 -4.86 5.04
C GLN A 333 -22.67 -5.93 4.18
N PRO A 334 -21.39 -6.26 4.48
CA PRO A 334 -20.67 -7.28 3.72
C PRO A 334 -21.26 -8.67 3.96
N GLU A 335 -21.41 -9.45 2.92
CA GLU A 335 -21.72 -10.87 2.99
C GLU A 335 -20.48 -11.66 3.39
N LYS A 336 -20.17 -11.70 4.69
CA LYS A 336 -19.01 -12.39 5.21
C LYS A 336 -19.05 -13.88 4.90
N ILE A 337 -17.96 -14.39 4.33
CA ILE A 337 -17.82 -15.84 4.08
C ILE A 337 -17.24 -16.48 5.33
N GLU A 338 -18.01 -17.33 6.00
CA GLU A 338 -17.63 -18.00 7.25
C GLU A 338 -16.55 -19.09 7.05
N ASN A 339 -16.49 -19.69 5.84
CA ASN A 339 -15.51 -20.72 5.53
C ASN A 339 -14.11 -20.14 5.29
N THR A 340 -13.09 -20.94 5.52
CA THR A 340 -11.71 -20.60 5.15
C THR A 340 -11.61 -20.37 3.64
N VAL A 341 -11.27 -19.13 3.26
CA VAL A 341 -11.07 -18.75 1.87
C VAL A 341 -9.57 -18.77 1.56
N MET A 342 -9.20 -19.53 0.53
CA MET A 342 -7.83 -19.57 0.00
C MET A 342 -7.82 -18.90 -1.36
N VAL A 343 -6.91 -17.95 -1.56
CA VAL A 343 -6.74 -17.23 -2.82
C VAL A 343 -5.32 -17.38 -3.34
N ARG A 344 -5.16 -17.28 -4.66
CA ARG A 344 -3.85 -17.28 -5.31
C ARG A 344 -3.86 -16.31 -6.48
N HIS A 345 -2.76 -15.57 -6.62
CA HIS A 345 -2.54 -14.72 -7.79
C HIS A 345 -2.30 -15.59 -9.03
N ILE A 346 -2.93 -15.19 -10.13
CA ILE A 346 -2.64 -15.71 -11.47
C ILE A 346 -2.26 -14.55 -12.38
N SER A 347 -1.38 -14.81 -13.34
CA SER A 347 -1.09 -13.87 -14.41
C SER A 347 -1.92 -14.22 -15.64
N GLN A 348 -2.59 -13.23 -16.20
CA GLN A 348 -3.41 -13.36 -17.41
C GLN A 348 -2.93 -12.37 -18.46
N SER A 349 -2.76 -12.84 -19.70
CA SER A 349 -2.51 -11.96 -20.84
C SER A 349 -3.79 -11.22 -21.22
N VAL A 350 -3.67 -9.93 -21.47
CA VAL A 350 -4.77 -9.12 -22.01
C VAL A 350 -4.35 -8.53 -23.35
N CYS A 351 -5.27 -8.50 -24.31
CA CYS A 351 -5.04 -7.79 -25.56
C CYS A 351 -5.13 -6.30 -25.29
N VAL A 352 -4.13 -5.58 -25.77
CA VAL A 352 -4.05 -4.11 -25.67
C VAL A 352 -4.06 -3.58 -27.10
N VAL A 353 -5.11 -2.88 -27.47
CA VAL A 353 -5.29 -2.32 -28.82
C VAL A 353 -5.16 -0.80 -28.75
#